data_961b7d1ee834edf8d97a68f40fd64fbe
#
_entry.id   961b7d1ee834edf8d97a68f40fd64fbe
#
_cell.length_a   1.000
_cell.length_b   1.000
_cell.length_c   1.000
_cell.angle_alpha   90.00
_cell.angle_beta   90.00
_cell.angle_gamma   90.00
#
_symmetry.space_group_name_H-M   'P 1'
#
loop_
_entity.id
_entity.type
_entity.pdbx_description
1 polymer ?
#
loop_
_entity_poly.entity_id
_entity_poly.type
_entity_poly.pdbx_seq_one_letter_code
_entity_poly.pdbx_strand_id
1 'polypeptide(L)'
;MTTTNNSITNEPNESTKGAASDVANVGSSAALISFFVIISRITGFMRTWAMAFALGSTMLASSYQVANNLPNMLYELVVGGMLVTAFLPVYVSVKDRLGVKGGNEYASNLLSLTFIVLGFVALLCTIFAPALIYTQSFMNDQSTMGDAIFFFRFFAMQIVFYGISTIVSGLLNASRDYLWSSAAPIFNNIIVTVTFVAYAFVAPSNPELAKLIIAVGNPLGVFMQMAIQLPALRRNGIKLRPHVDLHDPALKETLSIGVPAVVVMTAGLVIVSVQNSAAYGCLDNGPSIIAY
;
A
#
# COMPACT_ATOMS: atom_id res chain seq x y z
N MET A 1 30.84 -70.56 -14.81
CA MET A 1 30.37 -69.35 -15.45
C MET A 1 29.11 -68.86 -14.71
N THR A 2 29.27 -67.95 -13.77
CA THR A 2 28.17 -67.47 -12.96
C THR A 2 28.08 -65.93 -13.24
N THR A 3 27.11 -65.54 -14.02
CA THR A 3 26.83 -64.17 -14.37
C THR A 3 26.02 -63.54 -13.23
N THR A 4 26.64 -62.66 -12.46
CA THR A 4 25.96 -61.85 -11.46
C THR A 4 25.30 -60.64 -12.15
N ASN A 5 23.99 -60.65 -12.20
CA ASN A 5 23.18 -59.58 -12.75
C ASN A 5 23.01 -58.49 -11.66
N ASN A 6 23.75 -57.40 -11.76
CA ASN A 6 23.69 -56.27 -10.85
C ASN A 6 22.60 -55.30 -11.35
N SER A 7 21.37 -55.48 -10.90
CA SER A 7 20.28 -54.52 -11.12
C SER A 7 20.53 -53.27 -10.30
N ILE A 8 21.07 -52.24 -10.93
CA ILE A 8 21.16 -50.89 -10.38
C ILE A 8 19.74 -50.34 -10.33
N THR A 9 19.09 -50.45 -9.18
CA THR A 9 17.87 -49.68 -8.88
C THR A 9 18.28 -48.23 -8.68
N ASN A 10 18.03 -47.39 -9.71
CA ASN A 10 18.13 -45.95 -9.63
C ASN A 10 17.00 -45.44 -8.70
N GLU A 11 17.14 -45.52 -7.39
CA GLU A 11 16.35 -44.72 -6.49
C GLU A 11 16.79 -43.25 -6.62
N PRO A 12 15.86 -42.31 -6.88
CA PRO A 12 16.23 -40.89 -6.95
C PRO A 12 16.75 -40.48 -5.58
N ASN A 13 17.97 -39.94 -5.57
CA ASN A 13 18.69 -39.48 -4.40
C ASN A 13 17.82 -38.49 -3.57
N GLU A 14 17.78 -38.61 -2.24
CA GLU A 14 16.97 -37.71 -1.36
C GLU A 14 17.21 -36.22 -1.62
N SER A 15 18.42 -35.86 -2.05
CA SER A 15 18.75 -34.48 -2.44
C SER A 15 18.01 -34.00 -3.68
N THR A 16 17.73 -34.89 -4.66
CA THR A 16 16.94 -34.55 -5.86
C THR A 16 15.45 -34.46 -5.56
N LYS A 17 14.92 -35.21 -4.62
CA LYS A 17 13.53 -35.10 -4.14
C LYS A 17 13.32 -33.82 -3.34
N GLY A 18 14.27 -33.42 -2.49
CA GLY A 18 14.24 -32.16 -1.76
C GLY A 18 14.25 -30.95 -2.72
N ALA A 19 15.16 -30.92 -3.69
CA ALA A 19 15.23 -29.86 -4.67
C ALA A 19 13.96 -29.76 -5.55
N ALA A 20 13.37 -30.89 -5.95
CA ALA A 20 12.13 -30.92 -6.73
C ALA A 20 10.92 -30.42 -5.92
N SER A 21 10.84 -30.76 -4.62
CA SER A 21 9.79 -30.24 -3.73
C SER A 21 9.91 -28.73 -3.48
N ASP A 22 11.13 -28.22 -3.33
CA ASP A 22 11.38 -26.80 -3.15
C ASP A 22 11.02 -25.99 -4.41
N VAL A 23 11.38 -26.48 -5.59
CA VAL A 23 10.99 -25.87 -6.87
C VAL A 23 9.47 -25.89 -7.05
N ALA A 24 8.79 -26.99 -6.71
CA ALA A 24 7.33 -27.09 -6.77
C ALA A 24 6.65 -26.10 -5.81
N ASN A 25 7.18 -25.96 -4.59
CA ASN A 25 6.67 -25.01 -3.59
C ASN A 25 6.88 -23.54 -4.01
N VAL A 26 8.03 -23.20 -4.60
CA VAL A 26 8.28 -21.87 -5.16
C VAL A 26 7.37 -21.61 -6.34
N GLY A 27 7.17 -22.56 -7.23
CA GLY A 27 6.26 -22.45 -8.38
C GLY A 27 4.81 -22.23 -7.96
N SER A 28 4.32 -22.96 -6.96
CA SER A 28 2.96 -22.80 -6.43
C SER A 28 2.75 -21.44 -5.75
N SER A 29 3.74 -20.95 -5.01
CA SER A 29 3.71 -19.62 -4.39
C SER A 29 3.70 -18.50 -5.44
N ALA A 30 4.53 -18.63 -6.48
CA ALA A 30 4.57 -17.67 -7.58
C ALA A 30 3.24 -17.65 -8.37
N ALA A 31 2.64 -18.81 -8.64
CA ALA A 31 1.34 -18.90 -9.29
C ALA A 31 0.23 -18.27 -8.46
N LEU A 32 0.22 -18.49 -7.16
CA LEU A 32 -0.73 -17.88 -6.23
C LEU A 32 -0.62 -16.36 -6.21
N ILE A 33 0.60 -15.83 -6.08
CA ILE A 33 0.85 -14.38 -6.13
C ILE A 33 0.35 -13.81 -7.47
N SER A 34 0.72 -14.44 -8.59
CA SER A 34 0.32 -14.00 -9.92
C SER A 34 -1.20 -13.98 -10.09
N PHE A 35 -1.89 -14.99 -9.59
CA PHE A 35 -3.36 -15.07 -9.62
C PHE A 35 -4.00 -13.89 -8.86
N PHE A 36 -3.56 -13.61 -7.63
CA PHE A 36 -4.10 -12.49 -6.85
C PHE A 36 -3.71 -11.14 -7.44
N VAL A 37 -2.53 -11.00 -8.03
CA VAL A 37 -2.14 -9.78 -8.74
C VAL A 37 -3.07 -9.52 -9.93
N ILE A 38 -3.41 -10.55 -10.73
CA ILE A 38 -4.35 -10.41 -11.85
C ILE A 38 -5.73 -9.98 -11.34
N ILE A 39 -6.27 -10.64 -10.31
CA ILE A 39 -7.56 -10.26 -9.72
C ILE A 39 -7.51 -8.82 -9.17
N SER A 40 -6.41 -8.44 -8.53
CA SER A 40 -6.21 -7.08 -8.04
C SER A 40 -6.21 -6.05 -9.18
N ARG A 41 -5.62 -6.37 -10.34
CA ARG A 41 -5.67 -5.49 -11.53
C ARG A 41 -7.09 -5.37 -12.09
N ILE A 42 -7.83 -6.48 -12.15
CA ILE A 42 -9.22 -6.49 -12.62
C ILE A 42 -10.10 -5.64 -11.67
N THR A 43 -10.00 -5.87 -10.35
CA THR A 43 -10.76 -5.08 -9.37
C THR A 43 -10.34 -3.61 -9.35
N GLY A 44 -9.06 -3.31 -9.59
CA GLY A 44 -8.57 -1.94 -9.78
C GLY A 44 -9.16 -1.26 -11.00
N PHE A 45 -9.27 -1.97 -12.12
CA PHE A 45 -9.98 -1.48 -13.31
C PHE A 45 -11.46 -1.23 -13.01
N MET A 46 -12.14 -2.16 -12.32
CA MET A 46 -13.54 -1.97 -11.90
C MET A 46 -13.72 -0.71 -11.02
N ARG A 47 -12.77 -0.44 -10.12
CA ARG A 47 -12.77 0.79 -9.31
C ARG A 47 -12.68 2.04 -10.17
N THR A 48 -11.76 2.07 -11.14
CA THR A 48 -11.59 3.19 -12.06
C THR A 48 -12.83 3.39 -12.93
N TRP A 49 -13.40 2.29 -13.44
CA TRP A 49 -14.65 2.33 -14.19
C TRP A 49 -15.82 2.86 -13.34
N ALA A 50 -15.96 2.40 -12.09
CA ALA A 50 -17.00 2.87 -11.17
C ALA A 50 -16.84 4.37 -10.84
N MET A 51 -15.59 4.86 -10.69
CA MET A 51 -15.30 6.28 -10.52
C MET A 51 -15.72 7.08 -11.75
N ALA A 52 -15.38 6.62 -12.95
CA ALA A 52 -15.77 7.27 -14.21
C ALA A 52 -17.30 7.27 -14.40
N PHE A 53 -17.97 6.17 -14.06
CA PHE A 53 -19.43 6.07 -14.10
C PHE A 53 -20.11 7.04 -13.11
N ALA A 54 -19.59 7.12 -11.88
CA ALA A 54 -20.19 7.89 -10.79
C ALA A 54 -19.92 9.39 -10.89
N LEU A 55 -18.69 9.77 -11.21
CA LEU A 55 -18.24 11.16 -11.21
C LEU A 55 -18.09 11.75 -12.62
N GLY A 56 -17.90 10.93 -13.65
CA GLY A 56 -17.60 11.40 -15.01
C GLY A 56 -16.34 12.26 -15.06
N SER A 57 -16.20 13.02 -16.14
CA SER A 57 -15.12 14.03 -16.30
C SER A 57 -15.55 15.38 -15.73
N THR A 58 -15.71 15.45 -14.40
CA THR A 58 -16.16 16.64 -13.69
C THR A 58 -15.04 17.25 -12.84
N MET A 59 -15.24 18.48 -12.41
CA MET A 59 -14.35 19.14 -11.44
C MET A 59 -14.28 18.37 -10.11
N LEU A 60 -15.38 17.77 -9.69
CA LEU A 60 -15.40 16.91 -8.49
C LEU A 60 -14.51 15.67 -8.65
N ALA A 61 -14.52 15.04 -9.83
CA ALA A 61 -13.64 13.92 -10.14
C ALA A 61 -12.16 14.34 -10.10
N SER A 62 -11.83 15.51 -10.67
CA SER A 62 -10.48 16.07 -10.62
C SER A 62 -10.04 16.37 -9.19
N SER A 63 -10.90 16.99 -8.39
CA SER A 63 -10.66 17.28 -6.98
C SER A 63 -10.42 16.01 -6.15
N TYR A 64 -11.24 14.97 -6.38
CA TYR A 64 -11.09 13.68 -5.75
C TYR A 64 -9.75 13.02 -6.13
N GLN A 65 -9.40 13.03 -7.43
CA GLN A 65 -8.17 12.39 -7.92
C GLN A 65 -6.92 13.07 -7.37
N VAL A 66 -6.86 14.39 -7.39
CA VAL A 66 -5.74 15.15 -6.81
C VAL A 66 -5.61 14.89 -5.32
N ALA A 67 -6.72 14.92 -4.59
CA ALA A 67 -6.73 14.64 -3.16
C ALA A 67 -6.31 13.20 -2.84
N ASN A 68 -6.62 12.22 -3.70
CA ASN A 68 -6.24 10.82 -3.52
C ASN A 68 -4.78 10.54 -3.87
N ASN A 69 -4.20 11.24 -4.83
CA ASN A 69 -2.82 11.05 -5.23
C ASN A 69 -1.83 11.51 -4.14
N LEU A 70 -2.12 12.62 -3.47
CA LEU A 70 -1.23 13.19 -2.46
C LEU A 70 -0.86 12.24 -1.32
N PRO A 71 -1.81 11.55 -0.65
CA PRO A 71 -1.48 10.58 0.40
C PRO A 71 -0.60 9.42 -0.10
N ASN A 72 -0.86 8.95 -1.34
CA ASN A 72 -0.05 7.89 -1.95
C ASN A 72 1.39 8.34 -2.17
N MET A 73 1.56 9.55 -2.71
CA MET A 73 2.88 10.14 -2.95
C MET A 73 3.65 10.38 -1.64
N LEU A 74 2.99 10.91 -0.63
CA LEU A 74 3.60 11.13 0.69
C LEU A 74 3.94 9.81 1.39
N TYR A 75 3.09 8.81 1.24
CA TYR A 75 3.38 7.46 1.68
C TYR A 75 4.59 6.87 0.97
N GLU A 76 4.67 6.94 -0.35
CA GLU A 76 5.82 6.48 -1.13
C GLU A 76 7.10 7.19 -0.73
N LEU A 77 7.03 8.50 -0.48
CA LEU A 77 8.16 9.29 -0.02
C LEU A 77 8.71 8.82 1.33
N VAL A 78 7.83 8.62 2.32
CA VAL A 78 8.25 8.33 3.71
C VAL A 78 8.49 6.83 3.91
N VAL A 79 7.73 5.98 3.27
CA VAL A 79 7.65 4.54 3.58
C VAL A 79 8.11 3.66 2.43
N GLY A 80 7.76 3.99 1.18
CA GLY A 80 7.99 3.13 0.03
C GLY A 80 9.47 2.82 -0.20
N GLY A 81 10.33 3.82 -0.11
CA GLY A 81 11.77 3.63 -0.25
C GLY A 81 12.42 2.95 0.96
N MET A 82 12.02 3.33 2.17
CA MET A 82 12.66 2.91 3.41
C MET A 82 12.22 1.53 3.87
N LEU A 83 10.89 1.27 3.87
CA LEU A 83 10.34 0.06 4.45
C LEU A 83 10.43 -1.15 3.51
N VAL A 84 10.19 -0.97 2.22
CA VAL A 84 10.18 -2.10 1.27
C VAL A 84 11.57 -2.66 1.04
N THR A 85 12.58 -1.81 0.93
CA THR A 85 13.95 -2.23 0.57
C THR A 85 14.78 -2.65 1.79
N ALA A 86 14.63 -1.96 2.91
CA ALA A 86 15.47 -2.17 4.09
C ALA A 86 14.83 -3.08 5.15
N PHE A 87 13.51 -3.00 5.34
CA PHE A 87 12.83 -3.71 6.43
C PHE A 87 12.96 -5.23 6.33
N LEU A 88 12.67 -5.81 5.17
CA LEU A 88 12.58 -7.27 5.03
C LEU A 88 13.93 -7.97 5.29
N PRO A 89 15.06 -7.54 4.70
CA PRO A 89 16.36 -8.12 4.98
C PRO A 89 16.77 -8.01 6.46
N VAL A 90 16.54 -6.83 7.07
CA VAL A 90 16.87 -6.60 8.48
C VAL A 90 16.00 -7.46 9.39
N TYR A 91 14.69 -7.56 9.13
CA TYR A 91 13.79 -8.44 9.90
C TYR A 91 14.24 -9.90 9.86
N VAL A 92 14.58 -10.42 8.68
CA VAL A 92 15.05 -11.80 8.52
C VAL A 92 16.36 -11.99 9.29
N SER A 93 17.33 -11.09 9.14
CA SER A 93 18.60 -11.12 9.87
C SER A 93 18.41 -11.10 11.39
N VAL A 94 17.55 -10.23 11.92
CA VAL A 94 17.24 -10.16 13.36
C VAL A 94 16.58 -11.44 13.84
N LYS A 95 15.62 -11.97 13.07
CA LYS A 95 14.92 -13.22 13.40
C LYS A 95 15.88 -14.42 13.40
N ASP A 96 16.84 -14.49 12.49
CA ASP A 96 17.84 -15.56 12.43
C ASP A 96 18.83 -15.48 13.60
N ARG A 97 19.20 -14.26 14.01
CA ARG A 97 20.17 -14.04 15.10
C ARG A 97 19.55 -14.13 16.50
N LEU A 98 18.35 -13.59 16.70
CA LEU A 98 17.69 -13.45 18.02
C LEU A 98 16.42 -14.31 18.16
N GLY A 99 16.13 -15.13 17.16
CA GLY A 99 14.94 -15.97 17.12
C GLY A 99 13.64 -15.21 16.90
N VAL A 100 12.52 -15.93 16.97
CA VAL A 100 11.17 -15.38 16.73
C VAL A 100 10.84 -14.23 17.69
N LYS A 101 11.33 -14.28 18.93
CA LYS A 101 11.07 -13.24 19.93
C LYS A 101 11.74 -11.92 19.51
N GLY A 102 13.03 -11.96 19.16
CA GLY A 102 13.75 -10.76 18.69
C GLY A 102 13.14 -10.18 17.40
N GLY A 103 12.75 -11.03 16.44
CA GLY A 103 12.03 -10.60 15.25
C GLY A 103 10.71 -9.90 15.55
N ASN A 104 9.94 -10.42 16.52
CA ASN A 104 8.67 -9.79 16.95
C ASN A 104 8.88 -8.45 17.69
N GLU A 105 9.93 -8.34 18.48
CA GLU A 105 10.30 -7.09 19.17
C GLU A 105 10.69 -6.01 18.17
N TYR A 106 11.57 -6.33 17.22
CA TYR A 106 11.94 -5.41 16.14
C TYR A 106 10.75 -4.99 15.28
N ALA A 107 9.91 -5.94 14.84
CA ALA A 107 8.71 -5.63 14.06
C ALA A 107 7.72 -4.75 14.83
N SER A 108 7.56 -4.98 16.14
CA SER A 108 6.71 -4.17 17.02
C SER A 108 7.25 -2.75 17.18
N ASN A 109 8.57 -2.61 17.33
CA ASN A 109 9.24 -1.32 17.43
C ASN A 109 9.07 -0.50 16.13
N LEU A 110 9.38 -1.12 14.99
CA LEU A 110 9.24 -0.48 13.69
C LEU A 110 7.79 -0.06 13.40
N LEU A 111 6.83 -0.94 13.68
CA LEU A 111 5.41 -0.65 13.45
C LEU A 111 4.90 0.48 14.36
N SER A 112 5.29 0.49 15.64
CA SER A 112 4.93 1.55 16.58
C SER A 112 5.52 2.90 16.17
N LEU A 113 6.79 2.91 15.75
CA LEU A 113 7.45 4.12 15.26
C LEU A 113 6.81 4.62 13.97
N THR A 114 6.54 3.71 13.03
CA THR A 114 5.83 4.05 11.77
C THR A 114 4.47 4.65 12.06
N PHE A 115 3.70 4.09 12.98
CA PHE A 115 2.40 4.64 13.37
C PHE A 115 2.52 6.07 13.92
N ILE A 116 3.51 6.32 14.79
CA ILE A 116 3.74 7.66 15.38
C ILE A 116 4.18 8.65 14.31
N VAL A 117 5.18 8.29 13.49
CA VAL A 117 5.73 9.19 12.47
C VAL A 117 4.70 9.50 11.39
N LEU A 118 4.04 8.47 10.84
CA LEU A 118 3.03 8.67 9.80
C LEU A 118 1.76 9.31 10.36
N GLY A 119 1.40 9.04 11.63
CA GLY A 119 0.32 9.73 12.31
C GLY A 119 0.60 11.23 12.46
N PHE A 120 1.82 11.60 12.82
CA PHE A 120 2.24 12.99 12.87
C PHE A 120 2.24 13.65 11.47
N VAL A 121 2.76 12.95 10.46
CA VAL A 121 2.70 13.43 9.06
C VAL A 121 1.26 13.60 8.60
N ALA A 122 0.38 12.64 8.85
CA ALA A 122 -1.04 12.74 8.49
C ALA A 122 -1.74 13.92 9.18
N LEU A 123 -1.41 14.17 10.44
CA LEU A 123 -1.90 15.33 11.20
C LEU A 123 -1.43 16.65 10.55
N LEU A 124 -0.15 16.76 10.25
CA LEU A 124 0.39 17.94 9.54
C LEU A 124 -0.25 18.11 8.17
N CYS A 125 -0.43 17.03 7.41
CA CYS A 125 -1.11 17.06 6.12
C CYS A 125 -2.56 17.55 6.24
N THR A 126 -3.27 17.16 7.29
CA THR A 126 -4.64 17.61 7.54
C THR A 126 -4.70 19.11 7.88
N ILE A 127 -3.76 19.60 8.69
CA ILE A 127 -3.66 21.01 9.09
C ILE A 127 -3.26 21.87 7.88
N PHE A 128 -2.23 21.47 7.14
CA PHE A 128 -1.69 22.19 5.99
C PHE A 128 -2.33 21.77 4.66
N ALA A 129 -3.50 21.13 4.68
CA ALA A 129 -4.20 20.67 3.50
C ALA A 129 -4.35 21.73 2.38
N PRO A 130 -4.71 23.01 2.68
CA PRO A 130 -4.79 24.04 1.63
C PRO A 130 -3.47 24.28 0.91
N ALA A 131 -2.36 24.36 1.66
CA ALA A 131 -1.03 24.59 1.08
C ALA A 131 -0.57 23.40 0.21
N LEU A 132 -0.83 22.16 0.66
CA LEU A 132 -0.46 20.95 -0.07
C LEU A 132 -1.30 20.80 -1.36
N ILE A 133 -2.60 21.04 -1.30
CA ILE A 133 -3.45 21.03 -2.51
C ILE A 133 -3.00 22.11 -3.49
N TYR A 134 -2.63 23.30 -3.00
CA TYR A 134 -2.11 24.36 -3.85
C TYR A 134 -0.86 23.92 -4.64
N THR A 135 0.03 23.11 -4.06
CA THR A 135 1.21 22.60 -4.79
C THR A 135 0.87 21.71 -5.97
N GLN A 136 -0.33 21.11 -5.99
CA GLN A 136 -0.80 20.23 -7.07
C GLN A 136 -1.58 21.00 -8.16
N SER A 137 -1.87 22.26 -7.94
CA SER A 137 -2.81 23.01 -8.76
C SER A 137 -2.50 24.52 -8.77
N PHE A 138 -1.21 24.87 -8.60
CA PHE A 138 -0.77 26.27 -8.55
C PHE A 138 -1.07 27.08 -9.83
N MET A 139 -1.44 26.42 -10.93
CA MET A 139 -1.82 27.05 -12.20
C MET A 139 -3.34 27.30 -12.31
N ASN A 140 -4.13 26.93 -11.30
CA ASN A 140 -5.59 27.09 -11.31
C ASN A 140 -6.09 28.04 -10.21
N ASP A 141 -7.31 28.55 -10.35
CA ASP A 141 -7.92 29.45 -9.37
C ASP A 141 -8.22 28.73 -8.04
N GLN A 142 -7.79 29.31 -6.94
CA GLN A 142 -7.95 28.75 -5.59
C GLN A 142 -9.42 28.59 -5.16
N SER A 143 -10.34 29.36 -5.77
CA SER A 143 -11.77 29.29 -5.45
C SER A 143 -12.40 27.92 -5.75
N THR A 144 -11.80 27.14 -6.67
CA THR A 144 -12.30 25.83 -7.11
C THR A 144 -11.70 24.64 -6.32
N MET A 145 -10.80 24.92 -5.38
CA MET A 145 -10.05 23.90 -4.65
C MET A 145 -10.75 23.36 -3.38
N GLY A 146 -11.89 23.90 -3.01
CA GLY A 146 -12.59 23.55 -1.77
C GLY A 146 -12.87 22.05 -1.62
N ASP A 147 -13.30 21.40 -2.70
CA ASP A 147 -13.59 19.97 -2.71
C ASP A 147 -12.31 19.12 -2.57
N ALA A 148 -11.23 19.51 -3.22
CA ALA A 148 -9.96 18.81 -3.10
C ALA A 148 -9.39 18.90 -1.67
N ILE A 149 -9.47 20.07 -1.03
CA ILE A 149 -9.08 20.26 0.38
C ILE A 149 -9.96 19.43 1.31
N PHE A 150 -11.28 19.40 1.05
CA PHE A 150 -12.22 18.58 1.82
C PHE A 150 -11.85 17.08 1.75
N PHE A 151 -11.70 16.54 0.55
CA PHE A 151 -11.30 15.12 0.37
C PHE A 151 -9.94 14.82 0.98
N PHE A 152 -8.96 15.68 0.77
CA PHE A 152 -7.61 15.45 1.25
C PHE A 152 -7.52 15.37 2.77
N ARG A 153 -8.31 16.13 3.52
CA ARG A 153 -8.38 16.04 4.98
C ARG A 153 -8.82 14.65 5.46
N PHE A 154 -9.73 13.99 4.75
CA PHE A 154 -10.11 12.59 5.02
C PHE A 154 -9.02 11.63 4.56
N PHE A 155 -8.45 11.87 3.39
CA PHE A 155 -7.50 10.95 2.76
C PHE A 155 -6.12 10.98 3.44
N ALA A 156 -5.75 12.03 4.13
CA ALA A 156 -4.49 12.09 4.88
C ALA A 156 -4.32 10.92 5.87
N MET A 157 -5.42 10.40 6.44
CA MET A 157 -5.40 9.22 7.32
C MET A 157 -4.91 7.95 6.60
N GLN A 158 -5.06 7.86 5.28
CA GLN A 158 -4.61 6.71 4.49
C GLN A 158 -3.09 6.50 4.57
N ILE A 159 -2.31 7.58 4.78
CA ILE A 159 -0.85 7.52 4.93
C ILE A 159 -0.48 6.52 6.04
N VAL A 160 -1.18 6.59 7.16
CA VAL A 160 -0.97 5.68 8.31
C VAL A 160 -1.34 4.24 7.94
N PHE A 161 -2.51 4.05 7.35
CA PHE A 161 -3.01 2.71 7.02
C PHE A 161 -2.14 2.03 5.95
N TYR A 162 -1.68 2.76 4.95
CA TYR A 162 -0.74 2.25 3.95
C TYR A 162 0.60 1.85 4.58
N GLY A 163 1.15 2.67 5.48
CA GLY A 163 2.41 2.37 6.17
C GLY A 163 2.33 1.10 6.99
N ILE A 164 1.28 0.96 7.80
CA ILE A 164 1.04 -0.26 8.59
C ILE A 164 0.83 -1.46 7.67
N SER A 165 0.00 -1.33 6.64
CA SER A 165 -0.28 -2.40 5.68
C SER A 165 1.00 -2.93 5.01
N THR A 166 1.95 -2.05 4.68
CA THR A 166 3.22 -2.43 4.05
C THR A 166 4.10 -3.25 4.98
N ILE A 167 4.24 -2.84 6.26
CA ILE A 167 5.00 -3.61 7.25
C ILE A 167 4.35 -4.98 7.46
N VAL A 168 3.02 -5.00 7.61
CA VAL A 168 2.25 -6.25 7.81
C VAL A 168 2.42 -7.18 6.61
N SER A 169 2.32 -6.66 5.37
CA SER A 169 2.57 -7.43 4.14
C SER A 169 4.00 -7.98 4.10
N GLY A 170 5.00 -7.17 4.48
CA GLY A 170 6.39 -7.59 4.56
C GLY A 170 6.60 -8.74 5.56
N LEU A 171 5.98 -8.67 6.75
CA LEU A 171 6.04 -9.72 7.76
C LEU A 171 5.39 -11.04 7.28
N LEU A 172 4.24 -10.95 6.61
CA LEU A 172 3.58 -12.11 6.00
C LEU A 172 4.44 -12.74 4.91
N ASN A 173 5.04 -11.92 4.04
CA ASN A 173 5.93 -12.38 2.99
C ASN A 173 7.20 -13.06 3.58
N ALA A 174 7.78 -12.51 4.65
CA ALA A 174 8.88 -13.14 5.39
C ALA A 174 8.51 -14.49 6.01
N SER A 175 7.22 -14.68 6.29
CA SER A 175 6.68 -15.95 6.83
C SER A 175 6.19 -16.89 5.72
N ARG A 176 6.43 -16.56 4.44
CA ARG A 176 5.95 -17.29 3.25
C ARG A 176 4.42 -17.38 3.14
N ASP A 177 3.68 -16.53 3.84
CA ASP A 177 2.23 -16.39 3.72
C ASP A 177 1.89 -15.25 2.75
N TYR A 178 1.93 -15.57 1.46
CA TYR A 178 1.73 -14.59 0.38
C TYR A 178 0.25 -14.32 0.07
N LEU A 179 -0.65 -15.16 0.57
CA LEU A 179 -2.08 -15.09 0.23
C LEU A 179 -2.69 -13.75 0.65
N TRP A 180 -2.55 -13.40 1.92
CA TRP A 180 -3.21 -12.21 2.46
C TRP A 180 -2.53 -10.91 2.04
N SER A 181 -1.20 -10.92 1.88
CA SER A 181 -0.47 -9.75 1.36
C SER A 181 -0.85 -9.44 -0.09
N SER A 182 -1.03 -10.49 -0.93
CA SER A 182 -1.40 -10.32 -2.34
C SER A 182 -2.89 -10.04 -2.54
N ALA A 183 -3.76 -10.56 -1.66
CA ALA A 183 -5.20 -10.37 -1.74
C ALA A 183 -5.67 -9.01 -1.15
N ALA A 184 -4.90 -8.42 -0.23
CA ALA A 184 -5.30 -7.22 0.49
C ALA A 184 -5.75 -6.04 -0.40
N PRO A 185 -5.08 -5.70 -1.53
CA PRO A 185 -5.52 -4.63 -2.41
C PRO A 185 -6.89 -4.87 -3.06
N ILE A 186 -7.31 -6.14 -3.21
CA ILE A 186 -8.62 -6.49 -3.77
C ILE A 186 -9.74 -5.94 -2.87
N PHE A 187 -9.60 -6.08 -1.55
CA PHE A 187 -10.59 -5.58 -0.59
C PHE A 187 -10.71 -4.06 -0.63
N ASN A 188 -9.58 -3.35 -0.77
CA ASN A 188 -9.60 -1.90 -0.98
C ASN A 188 -10.39 -1.54 -2.24
N ASN A 189 -10.04 -2.16 -3.38
CA ASN A 189 -10.70 -1.88 -4.65
C ASN A 189 -12.21 -2.15 -4.59
N ILE A 190 -12.64 -3.25 -3.96
CA ILE A 190 -14.06 -3.59 -3.82
C ILE A 190 -14.79 -2.53 -2.99
N ILE A 191 -14.25 -2.13 -1.84
CA ILE A 191 -14.90 -1.14 -0.96
C ILE A 191 -15.02 0.20 -1.68
N VAL A 192 -13.94 0.67 -2.32
CA VAL A 192 -13.97 1.93 -3.05
C VAL A 192 -14.92 1.87 -4.24
N THR A 193 -15.01 0.73 -4.95
CA THR A 193 -16.00 0.52 -6.01
C THR A 193 -17.43 0.64 -5.47
N VAL A 194 -17.72 -0.04 -4.36
CA VAL A 194 -19.05 0.03 -3.71
C VAL A 194 -19.39 1.46 -3.29
N THR A 195 -18.42 2.22 -2.77
CA THR A 195 -18.64 3.64 -2.41
C THR A 195 -18.94 4.52 -3.61
N PHE A 196 -18.31 4.32 -4.77
CA PHE A 196 -18.67 5.06 -5.98
C PHE A 196 -20.07 4.69 -6.49
N VAL A 197 -20.42 3.42 -6.44
CA VAL A 197 -21.78 2.99 -6.78
C VAL A 197 -22.80 3.62 -5.81
N ALA A 198 -22.54 3.60 -4.50
CA ALA A 198 -23.40 4.25 -3.51
C ALA A 198 -23.52 5.76 -3.76
N TYR A 199 -22.41 6.43 -4.12
CA TYR A 199 -22.43 7.83 -4.53
C TYR A 199 -23.42 8.07 -5.68
N ALA A 200 -23.36 7.27 -6.75
CA ALA A 200 -24.20 7.44 -7.92
C ALA A 200 -25.70 7.35 -7.60
N PHE A 201 -26.10 6.53 -6.63
CA PHE A 201 -27.48 6.42 -6.18
C PHE A 201 -27.92 7.53 -5.23
N VAL A 202 -27.01 8.06 -4.41
CA VAL A 202 -27.34 9.05 -3.38
C VAL A 202 -27.24 10.47 -3.92
N ALA A 203 -26.33 10.76 -4.86
CA ALA A 203 -26.04 12.09 -5.36
C ALA A 203 -27.28 12.83 -5.92
N PRO A 204 -28.23 12.18 -6.62
CA PRO A 204 -29.42 12.89 -7.12
C PRO A 204 -30.34 13.41 -6.01
N SER A 205 -30.36 12.78 -4.84
CA SER A 205 -31.24 13.14 -3.71
C SER A 205 -30.53 13.98 -2.66
N ASN A 206 -29.25 13.72 -2.40
CA ASN A 206 -28.46 14.41 -1.38
C ASN A 206 -26.98 14.48 -1.80
N PRO A 207 -26.56 15.52 -2.54
CA PRO A 207 -25.18 15.66 -3.03
C PRO A 207 -24.14 15.74 -1.90
N GLU A 208 -24.46 16.39 -0.78
CA GLU A 208 -23.53 16.52 0.35
C GLU A 208 -23.26 15.18 1.04
N LEU A 209 -24.32 14.38 1.25
CA LEU A 209 -24.16 13.03 1.78
C LEU A 209 -23.37 12.14 0.81
N ALA A 210 -23.64 12.24 -0.48
CA ALA A 210 -22.92 11.50 -1.50
C ALA A 210 -21.43 11.84 -1.49
N LYS A 211 -21.08 13.14 -1.40
CA LYS A 211 -19.69 13.59 -1.26
C LYS A 211 -19.03 13.01 -0.01
N LEU A 212 -19.72 12.96 1.12
CA LEU A 212 -19.22 12.38 2.35
C LEU A 212 -18.98 10.85 2.21
N ILE A 213 -19.86 10.14 1.50
CA ILE A 213 -19.72 8.70 1.24
C ILE A 213 -18.38 8.41 0.56
N ILE A 214 -18.03 9.11 -0.50
CA ILE A 214 -16.75 8.89 -1.20
C ILE A 214 -15.55 9.41 -0.39
N ALA A 215 -15.72 10.46 0.41
CA ALA A 215 -14.68 10.97 1.30
C ALA A 215 -14.28 9.98 2.39
N VAL A 216 -15.25 9.27 2.98
CA VAL A 216 -15.01 8.25 4.01
C VAL A 216 -14.67 6.89 3.39
N GLY A 217 -15.28 6.56 2.26
CA GLY A 217 -15.15 5.24 1.64
C GLY A 217 -13.74 4.90 1.18
N ASN A 218 -12.98 5.88 0.69
CA ASN A 218 -11.62 5.64 0.26
C ASN A 218 -10.67 5.30 1.43
N PRO A 219 -10.60 6.09 2.53
CA PRO A 219 -9.87 5.68 3.73
C PRO A 219 -10.34 4.34 4.31
N LEU A 220 -11.64 4.06 4.28
CA LEU A 220 -12.20 2.78 4.73
C LEU A 220 -11.67 1.61 3.89
N GLY A 221 -11.56 1.78 2.57
CA GLY A 221 -10.97 0.78 1.69
C GLY A 221 -9.52 0.46 2.07
N VAL A 222 -8.70 1.49 2.31
CA VAL A 222 -7.30 1.32 2.73
C VAL A 222 -7.21 0.72 4.14
N PHE A 223 -8.08 1.13 5.05
CA PHE A 223 -8.18 0.51 6.39
C PHE A 223 -8.48 -0.99 6.30
N MET A 224 -9.43 -1.40 5.45
CA MET A 224 -9.76 -2.81 5.27
C MET A 224 -8.62 -3.58 4.60
N GLN A 225 -7.89 -2.98 3.67
CA GLN A 225 -6.66 -3.55 3.11
C GLN A 225 -5.63 -3.88 4.20
N MET A 226 -5.48 -3.01 5.20
CA MET A 226 -4.63 -3.25 6.36
C MET A 226 -5.23 -4.32 7.29
N ALA A 227 -6.51 -4.18 7.65
CA ALA A 227 -7.17 -4.98 8.67
C ALA A 227 -7.28 -6.47 8.31
N ILE A 228 -7.53 -6.79 7.03
CA ILE A 228 -7.68 -8.17 6.55
C ILE A 228 -6.40 -9.01 6.72
N GLN A 229 -5.26 -8.37 6.83
CA GLN A 229 -3.96 -9.03 7.00
C GLN A 229 -3.66 -9.38 8.47
N LEU A 230 -4.26 -8.67 9.44
CA LEU A 230 -3.94 -8.81 10.87
C LEU A 230 -4.22 -10.22 11.43
N PRO A 231 -5.32 -10.92 11.05
CA PRO A 231 -5.54 -12.29 11.50
C PRO A 231 -4.45 -13.26 11.03
N ALA A 232 -3.93 -13.06 9.80
CA ALA A 232 -2.87 -13.89 9.25
C ALA A 232 -1.55 -13.75 10.03
N LEU A 233 -1.22 -12.54 10.49
CA LEU A 233 -0.06 -12.33 11.37
C LEU A 233 -0.13 -13.18 12.64
N ARG A 234 -1.29 -13.18 13.30
CA ARG A 234 -1.49 -13.97 14.53
C ARG A 234 -1.35 -15.47 14.26
N ARG A 235 -1.87 -15.95 13.11
CA ARG A 235 -1.73 -17.36 12.70
C ARG A 235 -0.28 -17.77 12.46
N ASN A 236 0.55 -16.84 11.95
CA ASN A 236 1.98 -17.05 11.73
C ASN A 236 2.83 -16.84 13.01
N GLY A 237 2.21 -16.72 14.19
CA GLY A 237 2.90 -16.58 15.48
C GLY A 237 3.55 -15.21 15.68
N ILE A 238 3.26 -14.22 14.84
CA ILE A 238 3.78 -12.86 14.95
C ILE A 238 2.89 -12.10 15.93
N LYS A 239 3.46 -11.79 17.11
CA LYS A 239 2.78 -11.07 18.19
C LYS A 239 3.32 -9.65 18.25
N LEU A 240 2.58 -8.73 17.68
CA LEU A 240 2.90 -7.32 17.73
C LEU A 240 2.41 -6.71 19.06
N ARG A 241 3.27 -5.91 19.69
CA ARG A 241 2.97 -5.17 20.92
C ARG A 241 3.43 -3.72 20.74
N PRO A 242 2.72 -2.73 21.27
CA PRO A 242 3.23 -1.36 21.29
C PRO A 242 4.60 -1.32 22.01
N HIS A 243 5.64 -0.99 21.26
CA HIS A 243 7.00 -0.90 21.78
C HIS A 243 7.75 0.16 20.97
N VAL A 244 8.43 1.08 21.66
CA VAL A 244 9.22 2.14 21.02
C VAL A 244 10.59 2.17 21.64
N ASP A 245 11.61 1.78 20.88
CA ASP A 245 13.02 1.92 21.22
C ASP A 245 13.77 2.57 20.06
N LEU A 246 14.14 3.82 20.24
CA LEU A 246 14.89 4.60 19.24
C LEU A 246 16.39 4.23 19.20
N HIS A 247 16.88 3.47 20.17
CA HIS A 247 18.30 3.06 20.25
C HIS A 247 18.55 1.70 19.61
N ASP A 248 17.49 1.01 19.15
CA ASP A 248 17.60 -0.28 18.49
C ASP A 248 18.56 -0.21 17.28
N PRO A 249 19.66 -0.99 17.27
CA PRO A 249 20.61 -1.02 16.15
C PRO A 249 19.98 -1.42 14.82
N ALA A 250 19.02 -2.35 14.84
CA ALA A 250 18.31 -2.80 13.64
C ALA A 250 17.44 -1.68 13.04
N LEU A 251 16.86 -0.83 13.88
CA LEU A 251 16.14 0.36 13.42
C LEU A 251 17.08 1.34 12.71
N LYS A 252 18.28 1.59 13.28
CA LYS A 252 19.27 2.48 12.68
C LYS A 252 19.77 1.95 11.33
N GLU A 253 19.96 0.63 11.22
CA GLU A 253 20.31 -0.04 9.96
C GLU A 253 19.22 0.18 8.89
N THR A 254 17.96 -0.03 9.25
CA THR A 254 16.80 0.20 8.37
C THR A 254 16.74 1.65 7.89
N LEU A 255 16.92 2.61 8.79
CA LEU A 255 16.91 4.03 8.44
C LEU A 255 18.06 4.42 7.51
N SER A 256 19.26 3.88 7.73
CA SER A 256 20.45 4.19 6.91
C SER A 256 20.29 3.75 5.45
N ILE A 257 19.62 2.63 5.21
CA ILE A 257 19.32 2.12 3.86
C ILE A 257 18.17 2.93 3.22
N GLY A 258 17.22 3.39 4.03
CA GLY A 258 16.02 4.08 3.54
C GLY A 258 16.21 5.54 3.14
N VAL A 259 17.14 6.26 3.79
CA VAL A 259 17.34 7.71 3.54
C VAL A 259 17.66 8.05 2.07
N PRO A 260 18.55 7.34 1.35
CA PRO A 260 18.79 7.60 -0.07
C PRO A 260 17.55 7.43 -0.95
N ALA A 261 16.64 6.48 -0.60
CA ALA A 261 15.42 6.26 -1.35
C ALA A 261 14.45 7.44 -1.25
N VAL A 262 14.43 8.15 -0.13
CA VAL A 262 13.62 9.37 0.07
C VAL A 262 13.97 10.46 -0.95
N VAL A 263 15.26 10.60 -1.29
CA VAL A 263 15.71 11.60 -2.29
C VAL A 263 15.14 11.30 -3.68
N VAL A 264 15.16 10.02 -4.09
CA VAL A 264 14.59 9.59 -5.38
C VAL A 264 13.07 9.82 -5.42
N MET A 265 12.38 9.50 -4.33
CA MET A 265 10.91 9.69 -4.23
C MET A 265 10.52 11.16 -4.27
N THR A 266 11.34 12.07 -3.70
CA THR A 266 11.10 13.52 -3.77
C THR A 266 11.08 14.03 -5.21
N ALA A 267 11.95 13.53 -6.07
CA ALA A 267 11.95 13.87 -7.49
C ALA A 267 10.63 13.43 -8.18
N GLY A 268 10.13 12.24 -7.84
CA GLY A 268 8.83 11.75 -8.32
C GLY A 268 7.66 12.66 -7.92
N LEU A 269 7.66 13.15 -6.67
CA LEU A 269 6.66 14.11 -6.19
C LEU A 269 6.63 15.38 -7.05
N VAL A 270 7.78 15.95 -7.34
CA VAL A 270 7.89 17.16 -8.17
C VAL A 270 7.32 16.92 -9.56
N ILE A 271 7.65 15.79 -10.19
CA ILE A 271 7.17 15.42 -11.53
C ILE A 271 5.63 15.37 -11.55
N VAL A 272 5.01 14.65 -10.60
CA VAL A 272 3.54 14.51 -10.56
C VAL A 272 2.85 15.82 -10.22
N SER A 273 3.46 16.64 -9.34
CA SER A 273 2.95 17.99 -9.04
C SER A 273 2.91 18.88 -10.29
N VAL A 274 3.98 18.84 -11.10
CA VAL A 274 4.03 19.57 -12.36
C VAL A 274 3.00 19.04 -13.36
N GLN A 275 2.84 17.71 -13.48
CA GLN A 275 1.85 17.10 -14.37
C GLN A 275 0.41 17.51 -14.01
N ASN A 276 0.04 17.40 -12.73
CA ASN A 276 -1.29 17.79 -12.26
C ASN A 276 -1.56 19.28 -12.49
N SER A 277 -0.58 20.14 -12.18
CA SER A 277 -0.72 21.59 -12.38
C SER A 277 -0.84 21.95 -13.85
N ALA A 278 -0.06 21.32 -14.73
CA ALA A 278 -0.16 21.51 -16.17
C ALA A 278 -1.53 21.03 -16.71
N ALA A 279 -2.04 19.90 -16.20
CA ALA A 279 -3.36 19.41 -16.58
C ALA A 279 -4.50 20.38 -16.20
N TYR A 280 -4.45 20.97 -15.02
CA TYR A 280 -5.38 22.04 -14.62
C TYR A 280 -5.22 23.29 -15.47
N GLY A 281 -4.01 23.65 -15.87
CA GLY A 281 -3.76 24.79 -16.75
C GLY A 281 -4.34 24.62 -18.17
N CYS A 282 -4.57 23.36 -18.60
CA CYS A 282 -5.21 23.09 -19.89
C CYS A 282 -6.74 23.10 -19.80
N LEU A 283 -7.31 22.44 -18.78
CA LEU A 283 -8.75 22.28 -18.57
C LEU A 283 -9.02 22.11 -17.07
N ASP A 284 -10.11 22.71 -16.56
CA ASP A 284 -10.48 22.59 -15.13
C ASP A 284 -10.70 21.14 -14.66
N ASN A 285 -11.10 20.26 -15.57
CA ASN A 285 -11.25 18.83 -15.31
C ASN A 285 -10.08 17.97 -15.85
N GLY A 286 -8.96 18.60 -16.21
CA GLY A 286 -7.79 17.94 -16.78
C GLY A 286 -7.27 16.75 -15.98
N PRO A 287 -7.10 16.86 -14.63
CA PRO A 287 -6.64 15.72 -13.82
C PRO A 287 -7.57 14.50 -13.85
N SER A 288 -8.90 14.67 -13.99
CA SER A 288 -9.81 13.53 -14.13
C SER A 288 -9.65 12.84 -15.49
N ILE A 289 -9.36 13.59 -16.55
CA ILE A 289 -9.12 13.04 -17.90
C ILE A 289 -7.84 12.20 -17.92
N ILE A 290 -6.79 12.63 -17.23
CA ILE A 290 -5.54 11.88 -17.13
C ILE A 290 -5.70 10.59 -16.28
N ALA A 291 -6.65 10.61 -15.32
CA ALA A 291 -6.90 9.50 -14.41
C ALA A 291 -7.63 8.31 -15.05
N TYR A 292 -8.34 8.54 -16.16
CA TYR A 292 -9.09 7.51 -16.90
C TYR A 292 -8.31 7.00 -18.10
#